data_97c00c7746577c5a1548afdc165ade73
#
_entry.id   97c00c7746577c5a1548afdc165ade73
#
_cell.length_a   1.000
_cell.length_b   1.000
_cell.length_c   1.000
_cell.angle_alpha   90.00
_cell.angle_beta   90.00
_cell.angle_gamma   90.00
#
_symmetry.space_group_name_H-M   'P 1'
#
loop_
_entity.id
_entity.type
_entity.pdbx_description
1 polymer ?
#
loop_
_entity_poly.entity_id
_entity_poly.type
_entity_poly.pdbx_seq_one_letter_code
_entity_poly.pdbx_strand_id
1 'polypeptide(L)'
;MGVIKNILLGLFMIGMLGVLGAQTAKVYPTKNFDRKGFYLDLRNEVMTVEAIKKFTKEIASMGLNTLVLEYEATYPYLHHATISNEVAYSRSEIQSLITYAASLGVEIIPVQECFGHVQYILRHDRYNHLSEDPKDNSQVCPLKIQADSLLFQDLFADMAAMHPSQYIHIGGDETYLLGHDDTCSAFAQKEGKSKLFVNYMKVMSEIVIKLGKTPVMWADMILKYPEAADLLPKQTILMDWNYGWKPNHFGDIGLLQQKGFKFWGASSIRSHPDNWYVTDWMTHFRNQRDYIPFARNRGYESMFVTSWSTSGLYSFTWDVGNDVLDMQPIRNNYPLSGYRILVAAYVQSLKQNHPLDGKNFVLTYAKDRFGLSESDGNKLWDCFQLAPELLVHGKPTKSTDIATMIRQNDKVREILHDINPKANEIEIQHFRLMADLRDYYLHYKAALARYNAPDFEIDSSNNLLPDVEALVAKGKELDRRFSTLNKGFLKDLEIKKQNKVRDKVVLQLLARLRNLKP
;
A
#
# COMPACT_ATOMS: atom_id res chain seq x y z
N MET A 1 -38.57 -8.68 -74.25
CA MET A 1 -37.37 -8.62 -75.03
C MET A 1 -36.23 -8.58 -74.01
N GLY A 2 -35.61 -9.58 -73.76
CA GLY A 2 -34.65 -10.53 -74.36
C GLY A 2 -33.38 -10.31 -73.56
N VAL A 3 -32.67 -11.16 -73.16
CA VAL A 3 -32.09 -12.45 -73.43
C VAL A 3 -31.06 -12.76 -72.32
N ILE A 4 -31.22 -13.87 -71.77
CA ILE A 4 -30.31 -14.82 -71.09
C ILE A 4 -28.84 -14.67 -71.45
N LYS A 5 -27.90 -14.80 -70.46
CA LYS A 5 -26.78 -15.74 -70.55
C LYS A 5 -26.17 -16.02 -69.15
N ASN A 6 -26.33 -17.26 -68.73
CA ASN A 6 -25.50 -18.00 -67.79
C ASN A 6 -24.05 -18.07 -68.31
N ILE A 7 -23.04 -18.16 -67.46
CA ILE A 7 -21.86 -19.03 -67.62
C ILE A 7 -21.08 -19.11 -66.26
N LEU A 8 -20.99 -20.32 -65.80
CA LEU A 8 -19.98 -21.05 -65.04
C LEU A 8 -19.47 -20.52 -63.67
N LEU A 9 -19.83 -21.30 -62.67
CA LEU A 9 -19.08 -21.54 -61.46
C LEU A 9 -17.67 -22.06 -61.77
N GLY A 10 -16.66 -21.40 -61.24
CA GLY A 10 -15.31 -21.93 -61.04
C GLY A 10 -14.99 -21.93 -59.57
N LEU A 11 -15.01 -23.10 -58.90
CA LEU A 11 -14.50 -23.30 -57.57
C LEU A 11 -13.00 -22.95 -57.56
N PHE A 12 -12.63 -21.96 -56.75
CA PHE A 12 -11.27 -21.83 -56.22
C PHE A 12 -11.35 -21.85 -54.69
N MET A 13 -11.19 -23.04 -54.10
CA MET A 13 -10.86 -23.19 -52.69
C MET A 13 -9.38 -22.79 -52.54
N ILE A 14 -9.14 -21.54 -52.17
CA ILE A 14 -7.85 -21.14 -51.61
C ILE A 14 -7.95 -21.31 -50.12
N GLY A 15 -7.26 -22.33 -49.61
CA GLY A 15 -7.09 -22.56 -48.20
C GLY A 15 -6.42 -21.36 -47.53
N MET A 16 -7.14 -20.59 -46.75
CA MET A 16 -6.56 -19.70 -45.74
C MET A 16 -5.93 -20.56 -44.66
N LEU A 17 -4.66 -20.91 -44.85
CA LEU A 17 -3.79 -21.25 -43.72
C LEU A 17 -3.68 -20.00 -42.87
N GLY A 18 -4.46 -19.97 -41.78
CA GLY A 18 -4.30 -18.99 -40.71
C GLY A 18 -2.89 -19.13 -40.16
N VAL A 19 -2.00 -18.24 -40.55
CA VAL A 19 -0.75 -18.00 -39.84
C VAL A 19 -1.17 -17.48 -38.46
N LEU A 20 -1.22 -18.35 -37.48
CA LEU A 20 -1.13 -18.00 -36.08
C LEU A 20 0.19 -17.25 -35.90
N GLY A 21 0.14 -15.95 -36.06
CA GLY A 21 1.25 -15.07 -35.71
C GLY A 21 1.55 -15.28 -34.23
N ALA A 22 2.61 -16.03 -33.95
CA ALA A 22 3.21 -16.02 -32.64
C ALA A 22 3.49 -14.56 -32.32
N GLN A 23 2.74 -13.98 -31.39
CA GLN A 23 3.08 -12.70 -30.82
C GLN A 23 4.48 -12.86 -30.23
N THR A 24 5.48 -12.37 -30.95
CA THR A 24 6.84 -12.29 -30.44
C THR A 24 6.76 -11.49 -29.13
N ALA A 25 7.06 -12.15 -28.03
CA ALA A 25 7.09 -11.51 -26.72
C ALA A 25 7.94 -10.24 -26.83
N LYS A 26 7.37 -9.09 -26.49
CA LYS A 26 8.10 -7.82 -26.49
C LYS A 26 9.31 -7.98 -25.58
N VAL A 27 10.50 -7.96 -26.16
CA VAL A 27 11.76 -7.96 -25.41
C VAL A 27 12.04 -6.51 -25.00
N TYR A 28 12.17 -6.30 -23.71
CA TYR A 28 12.47 -4.98 -23.15
C TYR A 28 13.97 -4.78 -22.95
N PRO A 29 14.48 -3.53 -22.96
CA PRO A 29 15.88 -3.26 -22.67
C PRO A 29 16.29 -3.83 -21.31
N THR A 30 17.46 -4.45 -21.25
CA THR A 30 18.02 -5.05 -20.02
C THR A 30 18.70 -4.02 -19.12
N LYS A 31 18.37 -2.73 -19.22
CA LYS A 31 18.93 -1.71 -18.34
C LYS A 31 18.58 -2.09 -16.90
N ASN A 32 19.61 -2.41 -16.12
CA ASN A 32 19.45 -2.66 -14.70
C ASN A 32 19.11 -1.35 -13.99
N PHE A 33 18.17 -1.41 -13.05
CA PHE A 33 17.94 -0.32 -12.13
C PHE A 33 19.13 -0.21 -11.17
N ASP A 34 19.59 1.01 -10.90
CA ASP A 34 20.69 1.29 -9.98
C ASP A 34 20.30 0.89 -8.55
N ARG A 35 19.08 1.25 -8.15
CA ARG A 35 18.44 0.80 -6.92
C ARG A 35 17.26 -0.09 -7.24
N LYS A 36 17.22 -1.22 -6.56
CA LYS A 36 16.11 -2.16 -6.55
C LYS A 36 15.70 -2.27 -5.09
N GLY A 37 14.57 -1.67 -4.77
CA GLY A 37 14.24 -1.45 -3.37
C GLY A 37 12.86 -1.92 -2.95
N PHE A 38 12.69 -1.90 -1.65
CA PHE A 38 11.42 -2.11 -0.97
C PHE A 38 11.09 -0.88 -0.13
N TYR A 39 9.85 -0.39 -0.26
CA TYR A 39 9.34 0.71 0.56
C TYR A 39 8.45 0.12 1.67
N LEU A 40 8.91 0.23 2.89
CA LEU A 40 8.29 -0.36 4.08
C LEU A 40 7.61 0.71 4.91
N ASP A 41 6.29 0.60 5.01
CA ASP A 41 5.45 1.44 5.86
C ASP A 41 5.41 0.88 7.30
N LEU A 42 5.96 1.65 8.23
CA LEU A 42 6.02 1.32 9.67
C LEU A 42 5.02 2.13 10.51
N ARG A 43 4.08 2.83 9.87
CA ARG A 43 3.14 3.73 10.55
C ARG A 43 2.17 3.01 11.48
N ASN A 44 1.51 1.96 10.97
CA ASN A 44 0.50 1.16 11.67
C ASN A 44 0.82 -0.34 11.70
N GLU A 45 1.95 -0.73 11.19
CA GLU A 45 2.47 -2.10 11.21
C GLU A 45 3.88 -2.07 11.76
N VAL A 46 3.97 -1.79 13.05
CA VAL A 46 5.27 -1.57 13.69
C VAL A 46 5.95 -2.91 13.92
N MET A 47 6.83 -3.26 12.99
CA MET A 47 7.65 -4.47 13.04
C MET A 47 8.68 -4.39 14.17
N THR A 48 9.06 -5.53 14.74
CA THR A 48 10.25 -5.57 15.61
C THR A 48 11.52 -5.32 14.81
N VAL A 49 12.55 -4.77 15.43
CA VAL A 49 13.85 -4.54 14.74
C VAL A 49 14.42 -5.84 14.19
N GLU A 50 14.28 -6.93 14.93
CA GLU A 50 14.74 -8.25 14.49
C GLU A 50 13.96 -8.78 13.27
N ALA A 51 12.67 -8.48 13.19
CA ALA A 51 11.87 -8.80 12.01
C ALA A 51 12.31 -7.98 10.79
N ILE A 52 12.58 -6.67 10.97
CA ILE A 52 13.10 -5.82 9.89
C ILE A 52 14.50 -6.31 9.44
N LYS A 53 15.38 -6.65 10.36
CA LYS A 53 16.69 -7.23 10.02
C LYS A 53 16.57 -8.54 9.24
N LYS A 54 15.66 -9.44 9.67
CA LYS A 54 15.36 -10.68 8.95
C LYS A 54 14.86 -10.39 7.53
N PHE A 55 13.92 -9.47 7.40
CA PHE A 55 13.37 -9.07 6.11
C PHE A 55 14.45 -8.42 5.23
N THR A 56 15.30 -7.53 5.79
CA THR A 56 16.44 -6.93 5.09
C THR A 56 17.39 -7.99 4.53
N LYS A 57 17.73 -9.01 5.34
CA LYS A 57 18.57 -10.13 4.90
C LYS A 57 17.92 -10.91 3.76
N GLU A 58 16.61 -11.14 3.84
CA GLU A 58 15.86 -11.85 2.82
C GLU A 58 15.87 -11.09 1.49
N ILE A 59 15.48 -9.82 1.50
CA ILE A 59 15.45 -9.00 0.27
C ILE A 59 16.86 -8.80 -0.32
N ALA A 60 17.90 -8.67 0.51
CA ALA A 60 19.30 -8.63 0.08
C ALA A 60 19.68 -9.93 -0.66
N SER A 61 19.30 -11.09 -0.12
CA SER A 61 19.55 -12.38 -0.76
C SER A 61 18.84 -12.55 -2.10
N MET A 62 17.73 -11.83 -2.30
CA MET A 62 16.99 -11.79 -3.54
C MET A 62 17.59 -10.80 -4.56
N GLY A 63 18.55 -9.95 -4.15
CA GLY A 63 19.24 -8.97 -4.99
C GLY A 63 18.65 -7.56 -4.91
N LEU A 64 17.83 -7.25 -3.91
CA LEU A 64 17.46 -5.88 -3.58
C LEU A 64 18.58 -5.23 -2.75
N ASN A 65 18.81 -3.94 -2.98
CA ASN A 65 19.92 -3.19 -2.38
C ASN A 65 19.47 -1.91 -1.66
N THR A 66 18.17 -1.67 -1.54
CA THR A 66 17.64 -0.45 -0.91
C THR A 66 16.38 -0.76 -0.12
N LEU A 67 16.28 -0.19 1.07
CA LEU A 67 15.08 -0.21 1.92
C LEU A 67 14.69 1.24 2.21
N VAL A 68 13.50 1.65 1.78
CA VAL A 68 12.92 2.95 2.13
C VAL A 68 12.04 2.74 3.35
N LEU A 69 12.25 3.51 4.41
CA LEU A 69 11.52 3.36 5.68
C LEU A 69 10.69 4.60 5.98
N GLU A 70 9.38 4.41 6.01
CA GLU A 70 8.42 5.41 6.46
C GLU A 70 8.08 5.17 7.92
N TYR A 71 8.64 5.99 8.78
CA TYR A 71 8.49 5.86 10.23
C TYR A 71 7.31 6.65 10.78
N GLU A 72 7.13 7.91 10.33
CA GLU A 72 6.23 8.90 10.92
C GLU A 72 6.35 8.95 12.46
N ALA A 73 5.24 8.75 13.19
CA ALA A 73 5.23 8.77 14.66
C ALA A 73 6.06 7.65 15.32
N THR A 74 6.54 6.66 14.57
CA THR A 74 7.41 5.61 15.12
C THR A 74 8.90 6.00 15.11
N TYR A 75 9.26 7.18 14.57
CA TYR A 75 10.61 7.72 14.66
C TYR A 75 10.84 8.40 16.02
N PRO A 76 12.03 8.23 16.66
CA PRO A 76 12.37 8.85 17.93
C PRO A 76 12.95 10.25 17.74
N TYR A 77 12.10 11.23 17.48
CA TYR A 77 12.50 12.63 17.24
C TYR A 77 13.19 13.25 18.46
N LEU A 78 14.31 13.94 18.23
CA LEU A 78 15.10 14.58 19.30
C LEU A 78 14.42 15.82 19.88
N HIS A 79 14.05 16.75 19.01
CA HIS A 79 13.53 18.07 19.42
C HIS A 79 11.99 18.13 19.41
N HIS A 80 11.35 17.11 18.85
CA HIS A 80 9.92 17.02 18.65
C HIS A 80 9.34 15.71 19.20
N ALA A 81 9.78 15.34 20.42
CA ALA A 81 9.44 14.06 21.04
C ALA A 81 7.92 13.81 21.19
N THR A 82 7.11 14.87 21.21
CA THR A 82 5.64 14.75 21.23
C THR A 82 5.05 14.13 19.95
N ILE A 83 5.79 14.15 18.84
CA ILE A 83 5.38 13.50 17.60
C ILE A 83 5.50 11.97 17.69
N SER A 84 6.51 11.50 18.46
CA SER A 84 6.77 10.06 18.61
C SER A 84 5.68 9.40 19.47
N ASN A 85 5.21 8.24 19.03
CA ASN A 85 4.19 7.48 19.75
C ASN A 85 4.81 6.44 20.71
N GLU A 86 3.95 5.73 21.45
CA GLU A 86 4.36 4.74 22.46
C GLU A 86 5.04 3.49 21.87
N VAL A 87 4.89 3.22 20.57
CA VAL A 87 5.54 2.12 19.86
C VAL A 87 6.74 2.56 19.06
N ALA A 88 7.19 3.81 19.21
CA ALA A 88 8.36 4.32 18.51
C ALA A 88 9.60 3.46 18.78
N TYR A 89 10.50 3.46 17.79
CA TYR A 89 11.82 2.85 17.93
C TYR A 89 12.71 3.73 18.81
N SER A 90 13.64 3.12 19.51
CA SER A 90 14.75 3.87 20.10
C SER A 90 15.78 4.25 19.03
N ARG A 91 16.57 5.28 19.28
CA ARG A 91 17.65 5.67 18.36
C ARG A 91 18.69 4.57 18.18
N SER A 92 18.99 3.81 19.25
CA SER A 92 19.89 2.66 19.19
C SER A 92 19.35 1.51 18.34
N GLU A 93 18.04 1.28 18.35
CA GLU A 93 17.39 0.30 17.48
C GLU A 93 17.54 0.68 16.01
N ILE A 94 17.28 1.95 15.65
CA ILE A 94 17.45 2.43 14.28
C ILE A 94 18.92 2.36 13.85
N GLN A 95 19.86 2.81 14.68
CA GLN A 95 21.29 2.72 14.39
C GLN A 95 21.74 1.27 14.18
N SER A 96 21.27 0.34 15.01
CA SER A 96 21.53 -1.10 14.86
C SER A 96 21.00 -1.66 13.54
N LEU A 97 19.81 -1.22 13.12
CA LEU A 97 19.22 -1.61 11.84
C LEU A 97 20.03 -1.08 10.66
N ILE A 98 20.39 0.20 10.68
CA ILE A 98 21.21 0.84 9.63
C ILE A 98 22.55 0.13 9.48
N THR A 99 23.24 -0.12 10.59
CA THR A 99 24.53 -0.83 10.59
C THR A 99 24.39 -2.25 10.02
N TYR A 100 23.34 -2.96 10.40
CA TYR A 100 23.07 -4.30 9.90
C TYR A 100 22.74 -4.30 8.40
N ALA A 101 21.88 -3.39 7.94
CA ALA A 101 21.55 -3.26 6.52
C ALA A 101 22.80 -2.96 5.68
N ALA A 102 23.62 -2.02 6.13
CA ALA A 102 24.89 -1.69 5.47
C ALA A 102 25.83 -2.90 5.36
N SER A 103 25.88 -3.77 6.37
CA SER A 103 26.70 -5.01 6.33
C SER A 103 26.23 -6.00 5.25
N LEU A 104 24.99 -5.86 4.78
CA LEU A 104 24.39 -6.66 3.70
C LEU A 104 24.41 -5.94 2.34
N GLY A 105 25.01 -4.74 2.25
CA GLY A 105 25.00 -3.91 1.05
C GLY A 105 23.62 -3.29 0.76
N VAL A 106 22.77 -3.12 1.78
CA VAL A 106 21.44 -2.50 1.66
C VAL A 106 21.50 -1.08 2.23
N GLU A 107 21.16 -0.09 1.39
CA GLU A 107 21.01 1.31 1.79
C GLU A 107 19.63 1.50 2.44
N ILE A 108 19.58 2.25 3.57
CA ILE A 108 18.33 2.68 4.18
C ILE A 108 18.08 4.14 3.87
N ILE A 109 16.99 4.45 3.15
CA ILE A 109 16.52 5.80 2.85
C ILE A 109 15.37 6.13 3.79
N PRO A 110 15.46 7.18 4.63
CA PRO A 110 14.36 7.60 5.49
C PRO A 110 13.32 8.39 4.71
N VAL A 111 12.08 8.31 5.17
CA VAL A 111 10.97 9.14 4.72
C VAL A 111 10.57 10.11 5.82
N GLN A 112 10.41 11.37 5.46
CA GLN A 112 9.82 12.42 6.28
C GLN A 112 8.80 13.17 5.45
N GLU A 113 7.52 12.82 5.64
CA GLU A 113 6.42 13.56 5.02
C GLU A 113 6.46 15.03 5.47
N CYS A 114 6.28 15.96 4.52
CA CYS A 114 6.42 17.38 4.80
C CYS A 114 5.27 18.26 4.27
N PHE A 115 4.28 17.69 3.59
CA PHE A 115 3.16 18.44 3.03
C PHE A 115 1.82 17.77 3.31
N GLY A 116 1.43 16.75 2.50
CA GLY A 116 0.34 15.82 2.81
C GLY A 116 0.79 14.78 3.84
N HIS A 117 -0.14 13.94 4.30
CA HIS A 117 0.10 12.82 5.20
C HIS A 117 0.81 13.17 6.52
N VAL A 118 0.59 14.38 7.02
CA VAL A 118 1.23 14.89 8.26
C VAL A 118 0.32 14.86 9.48
N GLN A 119 -0.71 14.01 9.48
CA GLN A 119 -1.65 13.85 10.59
C GLN A 119 -0.93 13.54 11.91
N TYR A 120 0.11 12.73 11.85
CA TYR A 120 0.91 12.35 13.00
C TYR A 120 1.64 13.54 13.67
N ILE A 121 1.83 14.65 12.95
CA ILE A 121 2.38 15.91 13.44
C ILE A 121 1.23 16.84 13.87
N LEU A 122 0.31 17.12 12.96
CA LEU A 122 -0.70 18.19 13.13
C LEU A 122 -1.79 17.87 14.14
N ARG A 123 -1.97 16.60 14.54
CA ARG A 123 -2.87 16.19 15.61
C ARG A 123 -2.49 16.73 16.99
N HIS A 124 -1.26 17.20 17.16
CA HIS A 124 -0.79 17.77 18.42
C HIS A 124 -1.02 19.28 18.45
N ASP A 125 -1.55 19.81 19.56
CA ASP A 125 -1.85 21.24 19.75
C ASP A 125 -0.66 22.14 19.43
N ARG A 126 0.55 21.67 19.70
CA ARG A 126 1.79 22.38 19.37
C ARG A 126 1.93 22.72 17.90
N TYR A 127 1.38 21.88 16.99
CA TYR A 127 1.57 21.98 15.54
C TYR A 127 0.27 22.22 14.77
N ASN A 128 -0.89 22.05 15.40
CA ASN A 128 -2.20 22.16 14.76
C ASN A 128 -2.40 23.50 14.02
N HIS A 129 -1.79 24.57 14.54
CA HIS A 129 -1.83 25.90 13.91
C HIS A 129 -1.20 25.94 12.51
N LEU A 130 -0.42 24.93 12.10
CA LEU A 130 0.18 24.79 10.77
C LEU A 130 -0.79 24.17 9.75
N SER A 131 -1.90 23.57 10.17
CA SER A 131 -2.87 22.91 9.30
C SER A 131 -3.46 23.85 8.25
N GLU A 132 -3.72 23.34 7.05
CA GLU A 132 -4.50 23.99 6.01
C GLU A 132 -5.98 24.11 6.41
N ASP A 133 -6.54 23.07 7.01
CA ASP A 133 -7.86 23.07 7.62
C ASP A 133 -7.73 22.63 9.10
N PRO A 134 -8.18 23.47 10.06
CA PRO A 134 -8.16 23.10 11.48
C PRO A 134 -8.98 21.85 11.82
N LYS A 135 -9.87 21.41 10.94
CA LYS A 135 -10.71 20.21 11.11
C LYS A 135 -10.13 18.98 10.43
N ASP A 136 -9.10 19.16 9.61
CA ASP A 136 -8.43 18.08 8.87
C ASP A 136 -6.91 18.24 8.99
N ASN A 137 -6.31 17.41 9.81
CA ASN A 137 -4.87 17.43 10.09
C ASN A 137 -4.02 16.75 8.99
N SER A 138 -4.58 16.47 7.81
CA SER A 138 -3.88 15.72 6.77
C SER A 138 -2.79 16.52 6.05
N GLN A 139 -2.85 17.85 6.11
CA GLN A 139 -1.99 18.71 5.29
C GLN A 139 -1.65 20.02 6.00
N VAL A 140 -0.39 20.47 5.84
CA VAL A 140 0.03 21.82 6.26
C VAL A 140 -0.46 22.89 5.27
N CYS A 141 -0.57 24.13 5.75
CA CYS A 141 -0.87 25.28 4.91
C CYS A 141 0.43 25.81 4.24
N PRO A 142 0.56 25.73 2.91
CA PRO A 142 1.80 26.07 2.21
C PRO A 142 2.19 27.57 2.32
N LEU A 143 1.28 28.44 2.72
CA LEU A 143 1.60 29.85 2.97
C LEU A 143 2.15 30.12 4.37
N LYS A 144 2.09 29.16 5.29
CA LYS A 144 2.76 29.22 6.61
C LYS A 144 4.24 28.80 6.52
N ILE A 145 4.84 28.95 5.35
CA ILE A 145 6.16 28.43 4.97
C ILE A 145 7.28 28.78 5.95
N GLN A 146 7.23 29.92 6.65
CA GLN A 146 8.25 30.29 7.63
C GLN A 146 8.22 29.37 8.86
N ALA A 147 7.02 29.10 9.38
CA ALA A 147 6.86 28.20 10.53
C ALA A 147 7.09 26.74 10.13
N ASP A 148 6.56 26.32 8.98
CA ASP A 148 6.76 24.98 8.44
C ASP A 148 8.25 24.69 8.18
N SER A 149 8.98 25.65 7.58
CA SER A 149 10.40 25.44 7.29
C SER A 149 11.26 25.30 8.56
N LEU A 150 10.91 25.96 9.65
CA LEU A 150 11.60 25.76 10.94
C LEU A 150 11.36 24.35 11.48
N LEU A 151 10.10 23.91 11.48
CA LEU A 151 9.76 22.55 11.91
C LEU A 151 10.46 21.50 11.06
N PHE A 152 10.28 21.56 9.73
CA PHE A 152 10.82 20.53 8.84
C PHE A 152 12.35 20.58 8.73
N GLN A 153 12.97 21.72 8.93
CA GLN A 153 14.44 21.78 9.05
C GLN A 153 14.95 20.92 10.21
N ASP A 154 14.31 20.99 11.38
CA ASP A 154 14.68 20.18 12.54
C ASP A 154 14.44 18.68 12.26
N LEU A 155 13.28 18.32 11.67
CA LEU A 155 12.94 16.93 11.37
C LEU A 155 13.88 16.34 10.31
N PHE A 156 14.17 17.07 9.22
CA PHE A 156 15.10 16.62 8.19
C PHE A 156 16.55 16.55 8.72
N ALA A 157 16.97 17.49 9.56
CA ALA A 157 18.31 17.45 10.16
C ALA A 157 18.50 16.23 11.06
N ASP A 158 17.49 15.88 11.85
CA ASP A 158 17.51 14.67 12.69
C ASP A 158 17.58 13.40 11.83
N MET A 159 16.78 13.31 10.77
CA MET A 159 16.84 12.20 9.82
C MET A 159 18.19 12.11 9.11
N ALA A 160 18.73 13.24 8.65
CA ALA A 160 20.03 13.31 7.96
C ALA A 160 21.20 12.89 8.84
N ALA A 161 21.15 13.26 10.13
CA ALA A 161 22.18 12.89 11.10
C ALA A 161 22.17 11.38 11.44
N MET A 162 20.99 10.76 11.44
CA MET A 162 20.81 9.34 11.76
C MET A 162 21.14 8.44 10.56
N HIS A 163 20.76 8.85 9.33
CA HIS A 163 20.82 8.00 8.15
C HIS A 163 21.97 8.43 7.22
N PRO A 164 22.93 7.55 6.94
CA PRO A 164 24.08 7.86 6.07
C PRO A 164 23.70 7.96 4.59
N SER A 165 22.50 7.53 4.18
CA SER A 165 22.00 7.65 2.80
C SER A 165 22.16 9.08 2.27
N GLN A 166 22.50 9.20 0.98
CA GLN A 166 22.51 10.49 0.28
C GLN A 166 21.09 11.01 -0.01
N TYR A 167 20.06 10.23 0.23
CA TYR A 167 18.67 10.54 -0.09
C TYR A 167 17.83 10.67 1.17
N ILE A 168 16.87 11.60 1.12
CA ILE A 168 15.74 11.68 2.03
C ILE A 168 14.48 11.78 1.16
N HIS A 169 13.52 10.90 1.39
CA HIS A 169 12.22 11.01 0.76
C HIS A 169 11.36 12.02 1.55
N ILE A 170 10.84 13.03 0.88
CA ILE A 170 10.16 14.18 1.50
C ILE A 170 8.64 14.17 1.31
N GLY A 171 8.07 13.06 0.79
CA GLY A 171 6.65 12.95 0.51
C GLY A 171 6.15 13.85 -0.61
N GLY A 172 5.13 14.63 -0.32
CA GLY A 172 4.59 15.65 -1.23
C GLY A 172 3.47 15.15 -2.14
N ASP A 173 2.93 13.96 -1.88
CA ASP A 173 1.79 13.37 -2.57
C ASP A 173 0.45 13.80 -1.95
N GLU A 174 -0.61 13.56 -2.72
CA GLU A 174 -2.02 13.62 -2.31
C GLU A 174 -2.42 14.87 -1.49
N THR A 175 -1.86 16.04 -1.83
CA THR A 175 -2.17 17.30 -1.16
C THR A 175 -3.56 17.82 -1.55
N TYR A 176 -4.62 17.10 -1.13
CA TYR A 176 -6.00 17.34 -1.55
C TYR A 176 -6.59 18.64 -1.03
N LEU A 177 -6.09 19.15 0.10
CA LEU A 177 -6.54 20.43 0.69
C LEU A 177 -5.81 21.65 0.10
N LEU A 178 -5.01 21.49 -0.96
CA LEU A 178 -4.25 22.57 -1.56
C LEU A 178 -5.15 23.75 -1.98
N GLY A 179 -4.97 24.91 -1.32
CA GLY A 179 -5.77 26.11 -1.54
C GLY A 179 -7.16 26.03 -0.90
N HIS A 180 -7.29 25.37 0.26
CA HIS A 180 -8.56 25.22 0.98
C HIS A 180 -8.85 26.41 1.89
N ASP A 181 -7.89 26.89 2.68
CA ASP A 181 -8.09 28.07 3.51
C ASP A 181 -8.25 29.35 2.65
N ASP A 182 -8.85 30.39 3.22
CA ASP A 182 -9.15 31.64 2.50
C ASP A 182 -7.91 32.30 1.90
N THR A 183 -6.77 32.25 2.61
CA THR A 183 -5.51 32.89 2.18
C THR A 183 -4.88 32.09 1.04
N CYS A 184 -4.82 30.76 1.19
CA CYS A 184 -4.34 29.85 0.15
C CYS A 184 -5.26 29.87 -1.07
N SER A 185 -6.58 29.97 -0.87
CA SER A 185 -7.57 30.12 -1.93
C SER A 185 -7.36 31.41 -2.73
N ALA A 186 -7.19 32.54 -2.04
CA ALA A 186 -6.91 33.84 -2.69
C ALA A 186 -5.60 33.80 -3.48
N PHE A 187 -4.54 33.19 -2.93
CA PHE A 187 -3.28 32.99 -3.65
C PHE A 187 -3.48 32.11 -4.89
N ALA A 188 -4.20 30.99 -4.73
CA ALA A 188 -4.45 30.04 -5.82
C ALA A 188 -5.27 30.66 -6.96
N GLN A 189 -6.23 31.54 -6.64
CA GLN A 189 -7.01 32.30 -7.65
C GLN A 189 -6.13 33.28 -8.43
N LYS A 190 -5.18 33.93 -7.77
CA LYS A 190 -4.31 34.93 -8.38
C LYS A 190 -3.12 34.32 -9.13
N GLU A 191 -2.44 33.37 -8.53
CA GLU A 191 -1.13 32.86 -9.00
C GLU A 191 -1.18 31.40 -9.50
N GLY A 192 -2.26 30.69 -9.23
CA GLY A 192 -2.46 29.28 -9.57
C GLY A 192 -2.05 28.29 -8.46
N LYS A 193 -2.78 27.17 -8.37
CA LYS A 193 -2.45 26.06 -7.45
C LYS A 193 -1.08 25.45 -7.73
N SER A 194 -0.64 25.42 -8.98
CA SER A 194 0.67 24.94 -9.39
C SER A 194 1.82 25.69 -8.72
N LYS A 195 1.75 27.02 -8.66
CA LYS A 195 2.74 27.83 -7.96
C LYS A 195 2.67 27.65 -6.44
N LEU A 196 1.47 27.53 -5.89
CA LEU A 196 1.28 27.29 -4.46
C LEU A 196 1.98 26.00 -4.03
N PHE A 197 1.76 24.91 -4.76
CA PHE A 197 2.41 23.62 -4.53
C PHE A 197 3.92 23.69 -4.70
N VAL A 198 4.37 24.18 -5.85
CA VAL A 198 5.79 24.12 -6.22
C VAL A 198 6.65 25.04 -5.35
N ASN A 199 6.15 26.23 -4.98
CA ASN A 199 6.88 27.14 -4.09
C ASN A 199 7.15 26.48 -2.73
N TYR A 200 6.17 25.76 -2.19
CA TYR A 200 6.34 25.03 -0.94
C TYR A 200 7.36 23.90 -1.09
N MET A 201 7.18 23.01 -2.06
CA MET A 201 8.08 21.87 -2.27
C MET A 201 9.49 22.29 -2.64
N LYS A 202 9.67 23.43 -3.29
CA LYS A 202 10.98 24.04 -3.53
C LYS A 202 11.71 24.32 -2.21
N VAL A 203 11.06 24.98 -1.26
CA VAL A 203 11.67 25.30 0.05
C VAL A 203 12.04 24.00 0.80
N MET A 204 11.13 23.02 0.85
CA MET A 204 11.41 21.74 1.50
C MET A 204 12.57 21.00 0.84
N SER A 205 12.63 20.99 -0.49
CA SER A 205 13.76 20.42 -1.24
C SER A 205 15.07 21.15 -0.94
N GLU A 206 15.07 22.47 -0.91
CA GLU A 206 16.26 23.29 -0.63
C GLU A 206 16.80 23.09 0.80
N ILE A 207 15.93 22.82 1.79
CA ILE A 207 16.34 22.45 3.14
C ILE A 207 17.15 21.14 3.10
N VAL A 208 16.63 20.11 2.45
CA VAL A 208 17.32 18.81 2.33
C VAL A 208 18.65 18.94 1.56
N ILE A 209 18.68 19.76 0.52
CA ILE A 209 19.89 20.06 -0.25
C ILE A 209 20.95 20.75 0.62
N LYS A 210 20.58 21.72 1.44
CA LYS A 210 21.49 22.41 2.38
C LYS A 210 22.07 21.46 3.43
N LEU A 211 21.37 20.37 3.77
CA LEU A 211 21.87 19.30 4.62
C LEU A 211 22.83 18.34 3.89
N GLY A 212 23.17 18.60 2.63
CA GLY A 212 24.05 17.76 1.81
C GLY A 212 23.38 16.50 1.28
N LYS A 213 22.04 16.44 1.28
CA LYS A 213 21.27 15.29 0.82
C LYS A 213 20.54 15.62 -0.48
N THR A 214 20.06 14.58 -1.16
CA THR A 214 19.22 14.68 -2.36
C THR A 214 17.77 14.40 -1.99
N PRO A 215 16.84 15.34 -2.23
CA PRO A 215 15.44 15.10 -1.97
C PRO A 215 14.85 14.14 -3.01
N VAL A 216 14.01 13.22 -2.54
CA VAL A 216 13.14 12.38 -3.36
C VAL A 216 11.71 12.74 -3.00
N MET A 217 10.83 12.97 -3.97
CA MET A 217 9.42 13.27 -3.71
C MET A 217 8.51 12.44 -4.62
N TRP A 218 7.30 12.19 -4.16
CA TRP A 218 6.27 11.59 -5.00
C TRP A 218 5.92 12.49 -6.18
N ALA A 219 5.66 11.87 -7.33
CA ALA A 219 5.52 12.61 -8.59
C ALA A 219 4.09 13.00 -8.95
N ASP A 220 3.06 12.47 -8.27
CA ASP A 220 1.65 12.63 -8.66
C ASP A 220 1.21 14.10 -8.74
N MET A 221 1.59 14.92 -7.75
CA MET A 221 1.20 16.33 -7.73
C MET A 221 1.94 17.16 -8.75
N ILE A 222 3.27 16.97 -8.91
CA ILE A 222 4.04 17.72 -9.91
C ILE A 222 3.69 17.30 -11.34
N LEU A 223 3.26 16.06 -11.56
CA LEU A 223 2.74 15.61 -12.86
C LEU A 223 1.41 16.26 -13.21
N LYS A 224 0.61 16.71 -12.23
CA LYS A 224 -0.59 17.53 -12.44
C LYS A 224 -0.25 19.00 -12.76
N TYR A 225 0.96 19.46 -12.39
CA TYR A 225 1.41 20.84 -12.52
C TYR A 225 2.76 20.97 -13.25
N PRO A 226 2.91 20.36 -14.44
CA PRO A 226 4.20 20.28 -15.13
C PRO A 226 4.75 21.65 -15.56
N GLU A 227 3.90 22.67 -15.71
CA GLU A 227 4.29 24.05 -16.07
C GLU A 227 5.13 24.71 -14.99
N ALA A 228 4.87 24.39 -13.72
CA ALA A 228 5.58 24.98 -12.58
C ALA A 228 6.86 24.21 -12.19
N ALA A 229 7.11 23.06 -12.79
CA ALA A 229 8.23 22.17 -12.40
C ALA A 229 9.62 22.81 -12.55
N ASP A 230 9.77 23.85 -13.38
CA ASP A 230 11.05 24.56 -13.55
C ASP A 230 11.47 25.33 -12.28
N LEU A 231 10.56 25.58 -11.36
CA LEU A 231 10.85 26.19 -10.06
C LEU A 231 11.47 25.19 -9.05
N LEU A 232 11.29 23.87 -9.25
CA LEU A 232 11.91 22.87 -8.39
C LEU A 232 13.41 22.72 -8.68
N PRO A 233 14.24 22.50 -7.64
CA PRO A 233 15.64 22.14 -7.83
C PRO A 233 15.77 20.90 -8.71
N LYS A 234 16.57 20.98 -9.78
CA LYS A 234 16.71 19.89 -10.76
C LYS A 234 17.34 18.61 -10.22
N GLN A 235 17.99 18.67 -9.06
CA GLN A 235 18.51 17.50 -8.35
C GLN A 235 17.44 16.73 -7.59
N THR A 236 16.21 17.29 -7.44
CA THR A 236 15.08 16.56 -6.84
C THR A 236 14.69 15.38 -7.72
N ILE A 237 14.64 14.19 -7.12
CA ILE A 237 14.23 12.97 -7.81
C ILE A 237 12.71 12.83 -7.68
N LEU A 238 12.05 12.51 -8.78
CA LEU A 238 10.61 12.30 -8.84
C LEU A 238 10.31 10.80 -8.79
N MET A 239 9.58 10.37 -7.77
CA MET A 239 9.18 8.97 -7.61
C MET A 239 7.76 8.79 -8.12
N ASP A 240 7.64 8.21 -9.31
CA ASP A 240 6.35 7.89 -9.95
C ASP A 240 5.80 6.59 -9.36
N TRP A 241 4.57 6.61 -8.88
CA TRP A 241 3.90 5.46 -8.32
C TRP A 241 2.70 5.03 -9.17
N ASN A 242 2.55 3.71 -9.31
CA ASN A 242 1.48 3.12 -10.09
C ASN A 242 1.09 1.77 -9.50
N TYR A 243 -0.17 1.62 -9.12
CA TYR A 243 -0.70 0.44 -8.44
C TYR A 243 -1.67 -0.36 -9.31
N GLY A 244 -1.42 -0.39 -10.63
CA GLY A 244 -2.20 -1.13 -11.61
C GLY A 244 -3.03 -0.26 -12.55
N TRP A 245 -2.77 1.04 -12.59
CA TRP A 245 -3.41 1.97 -13.52
C TRP A 245 -2.68 2.02 -14.87
N LYS A 246 -3.29 2.71 -15.82
CA LYS A 246 -2.65 2.99 -17.11
C LYS A 246 -1.39 3.84 -16.91
N PRO A 247 -0.35 3.67 -17.77
CA PRO A 247 0.80 4.57 -17.77
C PRO A 247 0.40 6.04 -17.87
N ASN A 248 1.21 6.94 -17.30
CA ASN A 248 0.93 8.38 -17.24
C ASN A 248 -0.40 8.71 -16.53
N HIS A 249 -0.74 7.95 -15.49
CA HIS A 249 -1.99 8.12 -14.75
C HIS A 249 -2.15 9.55 -14.18
N PHE A 250 -1.08 10.10 -13.64
CA PHE A 250 -1.08 11.45 -13.03
C PHE A 250 -0.72 12.56 -14.01
N GLY A 251 -0.08 12.26 -15.11
CA GLY A 251 0.34 13.22 -16.13
C GLY A 251 1.43 12.66 -17.04
N ASP A 252 1.91 13.47 -18.00
CA ASP A 252 2.95 13.04 -18.93
C ASP A 252 4.35 13.11 -18.30
N ILE A 253 4.89 11.96 -17.96
CA ILE A 253 6.23 11.79 -17.41
C ILE A 253 7.30 12.34 -18.37
N GLY A 254 7.10 12.19 -19.69
CA GLY A 254 8.04 12.64 -20.71
C GLY A 254 8.29 14.15 -20.66
N LEU A 255 7.30 14.95 -20.30
CA LEU A 255 7.46 16.41 -20.16
C LEU A 255 8.45 16.74 -19.03
N LEU A 256 8.38 16.08 -17.89
CA LEU A 256 9.28 16.32 -16.77
C LEU A 256 10.68 15.76 -17.03
N GLN A 257 10.80 14.64 -17.74
CA GLN A 257 12.09 14.12 -18.20
C GLN A 257 12.78 15.08 -19.16
N GLN A 258 12.05 15.69 -20.11
CA GLN A 258 12.58 16.73 -21.00
C GLN A 258 13.04 17.99 -20.25
N LYS A 259 12.43 18.29 -19.10
CA LYS A 259 12.87 19.35 -18.19
C LYS A 259 14.08 18.96 -17.33
N GLY A 260 14.64 17.75 -17.51
CA GLY A 260 15.87 17.27 -16.86
C GLY A 260 15.66 16.57 -15.51
N PHE A 261 14.43 16.24 -15.12
CA PHE A 261 14.16 15.47 -13.89
C PHE A 261 14.45 13.99 -14.08
N LYS A 262 15.02 13.40 -13.05
CA LYS A 262 15.24 11.95 -12.92
C LYS A 262 14.03 11.30 -12.27
N PHE A 263 13.74 10.08 -12.70
CA PHE A 263 12.61 9.32 -12.21
C PHE A 263 13.03 8.00 -11.56
N TRP A 264 12.40 7.72 -10.43
CA TRP A 264 12.31 6.41 -9.82
C TRP A 264 10.88 5.89 -9.97
N GLY A 265 10.69 4.57 -10.01
CA GLY A 265 9.37 3.96 -10.10
C GLY A 265 8.98 3.24 -8.82
N ALA A 266 7.69 3.24 -8.48
CA ALA A 266 7.13 2.50 -7.37
C ALA A 266 5.87 1.72 -7.79
N SER A 267 5.97 0.39 -7.81
CA SER A 267 4.82 -0.52 -7.86
C SER A 267 4.32 -0.85 -6.46
N SER A 268 3.29 -1.68 -6.31
CA SER A 268 2.82 -2.09 -4.98
C SER A 268 2.50 -3.57 -4.88
N ILE A 269 2.53 -4.08 -3.64
CA ILE A 269 2.13 -5.45 -3.30
C ILE A 269 1.05 -5.52 -2.22
N ARG A 270 0.77 -4.42 -1.55
CA ARG A 270 -0.26 -4.28 -0.53
C ARG A 270 -0.68 -2.82 -0.49
N SER A 271 -1.76 -2.50 -1.19
CA SER A 271 -2.14 -1.13 -1.44
C SER A 271 -3.62 -1.07 -1.83
N HIS A 272 -4.12 0.08 -2.29
CA HIS A 272 -5.33 0.09 -3.08
C HIS A 272 -5.20 -0.92 -4.26
N PRO A 273 -6.17 -1.83 -4.51
CA PRO A 273 -7.54 -1.80 -3.99
C PRO A 273 -7.79 -2.57 -2.69
N ASP A 274 -6.77 -3.12 -2.05
CA ASP A 274 -6.94 -3.98 -0.87
C ASP A 274 -7.68 -3.28 0.26
N ASN A 275 -8.69 -3.93 0.80
CA ASN A 275 -9.42 -3.50 1.99
C ASN A 275 -10.33 -4.64 2.50
N TRP A 276 -10.89 -4.49 3.69
CA TRP A 276 -11.88 -5.39 4.26
C TRP A 276 -11.39 -6.84 4.34
N TYR A 277 -10.10 -7.00 4.65
CA TYR A 277 -9.38 -8.28 4.72
C TYR A 277 -9.40 -9.07 3.40
N VAL A 278 -9.58 -8.40 2.25
CA VAL A 278 -9.39 -8.99 0.93
C VAL A 278 -8.17 -8.39 0.25
N THR A 279 -7.39 -9.24 -0.40
CA THR A 279 -6.25 -8.85 -1.24
C THR A 279 -6.60 -9.10 -2.70
N ASP A 280 -6.46 -8.10 -3.55
CA ASP A 280 -6.55 -8.26 -4.99
C ASP A 280 -5.20 -8.73 -5.57
N TRP A 281 -4.91 -10.01 -5.34
CA TRP A 281 -3.70 -10.67 -5.82
C TRP A 281 -3.45 -10.43 -7.30
N MET A 282 -4.51 -10.51 -8.11
CA MET A 282 -4.41 -10.39 -9.57
C MET A 282 -4.01 -9.00 -10.01
N THR A 283 -4.50 -7.95 -9.35
CA THR A 283 -4.07 -6.58 -9.61
C THR A 283 -2.60 -6.40 -9.26
N HIS A 284 -2.12 -6.95 -8.14
CA HIS A 284 -0.71 -6.87 -7.76
C HIS A 284 0.20 -7.63 -8.74
N PHE A 285 -0.16 -8.85 -9.18
CA PHE A 285 0.61 -9.57 -10.20
C PHE A 285 0.64 -8.80 -11.54
N ARG A 286 -0.49 -8.23 -11.97
CA ARG A 286 -0.56 -7.41 -13.18
C ARG A 286 0.28 -6.14 -13.05
N ASN A 287 0.28 -5.50 -11.87
CA ASN A 287 1.08 -4.32 -11.63
C ASN A 287 2.59 -4.62 -11.82
N GLN A 288 3.10 -5.70 -11.24
CA GLN A 288 4.50 -6.11 -11.45
C GLN A 288 4.78 -6.45 -12.92
N ARG A 289 3.83 -7.14 -13.59
CA ARG A 289 3.94 -7.51 -15.00
C ARG A 289 4.09 -6.30 -15.92
N ASP A 290 3.30 -5.25 -15.68
CA ASP A 290 3.12 -4.15 -16.63
C ASP A 290 4.01 -2.94 -16.29
N TYR A 291 4.12 -2.58 -15.01
CA TYR A 291 4.78 -1.35 -14.63
C TYR A 291 6.31 -1.44 -14.62
N ILE A 292 6.90 -2.57 -14.24
CA ILE A 292 8.36 -2.72 -14.26
C ILE A 292 8.94 -2.60 -15.67
N PRO A 293 8.39 -3.29 -16.71
CA PRO A 293 8.82 -3.06 -18.08
C PRO A 293 8.58 -1.63 -18.58
N PHE A 294 7.48 -0.99 -18.17
CA PHE A 294 7.22 0.41 -18.47
C PHE A 294 8.32 1.32 -17.90
N ALA A 295 8.66 1.18 -16.62
CA ALA A 295 9.69 1.98 -15.95
C ALA A 295 11.07 1.82 -16.65
N ARG A 296 11.42 0.59 -17.06
CA ARG A 296 12.64 0.34 -17.86
C ARG A 296 12.63 1.08 -19.18
N ASN A 297 11.53 0.97 -19.92
CA ASN A 297 11.41 1.62 -21.24
C ASN A 297 11.43 3.14 -21.13
N ARG A 298 10.97 3.70 -20.02
CA ARG A 298 11.03 5.13 -19.72
C ARG A 298 12.38 5.58 -19.19
N GLY A 299 13.31 4.67 -18.95
CA GLY A 299 14.64 5.00 -18.46
C GLY A 299 14.68 5.46 -17.01
N TYR A 300 13.77 4.96 -16.17
CA TYR A 300 13.84 5.19 -14.73
C TYR A 300 15.16 4.65 -14.17
N GLU A 301 15.77 5.41 -13.25
CA GLU A 301 17.06 5.02 -12.68
C GLU A 301 16.92 3.91 -11.63
N SER A 302 15.80 3.90 -10.90
CA SER A 302 15.58 2.98 -9.79
C SER A 302 14.14 2.47 -9.77
N MET A 303 13.94 1.31 -9.15
CA MET A 303 12.62 0.68 -9.04
C MET A 303 12.38 0.18 -7.62
N PHE A 304 11.21 0.46 -7.09
CA PHE A 304 10.76 0.09 -5.75
C PHE A 304 9.42 -0.65 -5.81
N VAL A 305 9.13 -1.38 -4.75
CA VAL A 305 7.79 -1.89 -4.48
C VAL A 305 7.35 -1.38 -3.12
N THR A 306 6.17 -0.77 -3.07
CA THR A 306 5.56 -0.29 -1.83
C THR A 306 4.70 -1.37 -1.18
N SER A 307 4.57 -1.28 0.13
CA SER A 307 3.71 -2.15 0.93
C SER A 307 3.02 -1.33 2.01
N TRP A 308 1.80 -0.87 1.71
CA TRP A 308 1.08 0.04 2.59
C TRP A 308 0.27 -0.69 3.64
N SER A 309 0.45 -0.35 4.91
CA SER A 309 -0.38 -0.83 6.02
C SER A 309 -1.69 -0.05 6.14
N THR A 310 -1.74 1.13 5.55
CA THR A 310 -2.92 2.00 5.50
C THR A 310 -3.20 2.47 4.07
N SER A 311 -4.23 3.29 3.90
CA SER A 311 -4.46 4.01 2.63
C SER A 311 -3.67 5.32 2.54
N GLY A 312 -2.75 5.59 3.45
CA GLY A 312 -2.11 6.88 3.61
C GLY A 312 -2.90 7.87 4.46
N LEU A 313 -4.14 7.55 4.81
CA LEU A 313 -5.01 8.35 5.67
C LEU A 313 -5.31 7.62 6.97
N TYR A 314 -5.62 8.38 8.02
CA TYR A 314 -6.00 7.87 9.33
C TYR A 314 -7.36 8.41 9.75
N SER A 315 -8.09 7.65 10.56
CA SER A 315 -9.24 8.14 11.32
C SER A 315 -8.90 8.21 12.79
N PHE A 316 -9.37 9.28 13.45
CA PHE A 316 -9.28 9.39 14.89
C PHE A 316 -10.26 8.43 15.57
N THR A 317 -9.89 7.90 16.72
CA THR A 317 -10.80 7.23 17.61
C THR A 317 -11.40 8.23 18.57
N TRP A 318 -12.72 8.30 18.60
CA TRP A 318 -13.48 9.15 19.51
C TRP A 318 -14.09 8.37 20.66
N ASP A 319 -13.53 7.21 21.01
CA ASP A 319 -14.02 6.42 22.13
C ASP A 319 -13.67 7.10 23.44
N VAL A 320 -14.66 7.18 24.33
CA VAL A 320 -14.46 7.71 25.68
C VAL A 320 -13.36 6.94 26.40
N GLY A 321 -12.37 7.65 26.90
CA GLY A 321 -11.22 7.07 27.60
C GLY A 321 -10.02 6.68 26.73
N ASN A 322 -10.11 6.84 25.39
CA ASN A 322 -8.96 6.73 24.53
C ASN A 322 -8.26 8.09 24.38
N ASP A 323 -6.95 8.04 24.23
CA ASP A 323 -6.17 9.21 23.87
C ASP A 323 -6.61 9.71 22.48
N VAL A 324 -6.82 11.01 22.36
CA VAL A 324 -7.10 11.66 21.06
C VAL A 324 -5.95 11.49 20.06
N LEU A 325 -4.79 11.07 20.55
CA LEU A 325 -3.62 10.74 19.72
C LEU A 325 -3.73 9.37 19.05
N ASP A 326 -4.66 8.52 19.47
CA ASP A 326 -4.89 7.23 18.82
C ASP A 326 -5.46 7.44 17.42
N MET A 327 -4.75 6.94 16.43
CA MET A 327 -5.16 6.92 15.03
C MET A 327 -5.33 5.49 14.55
N GLN A 328 -6.38 5.24 13.79
CA GLN A 328 -6.69 3.91 13.27
C GLN A 328 -6.58 3.88 11.76
N PRO A 329 -6.07 2.79 11.17
CA PRO A 329 -6.03 2.65 9.73
C PRO A 329 -7.46 2.63 9.18
N ILE A 330 -7.69 3.31 8.07
CA ILE A 330 -8.99 3.31 7.38
C ILE A 330 -9.18 2.11 6.46
N ARG A 331 -8.12 1.32 6.23
CA ARG A 331 -8.16 0.05 5.50
C ARG A 331 -7.82 -1.11 6.44
N ASN A 332 -8.57 -2.20 6.29
CA ASN A 332 -8.33 -3.43 7.02
C ASN A 332 -7.51 -4.37 6.13
N ASN A 333 -6.19 -4.34 6.27
CA ASN A 333 -5.25 -5.19 5.54
C ASN A 333 -4.59 -6.19 6.48
N TYR A 334 -4.12 -7.29 5.93
CA TYR A 334 -3.27 -8.22 6.65
C TYR A 334 -1.81 -7.70 6.71
N PRO A 335 -1.02 -8.03 7.75
CA PRO A 335 0.39 -7.67 7.83
C PRO A 335 1.25 -8.21 6.68
N LEU A 336 2.39 -7.55 6.43
CA LEU A 336 3.37 -7.92 5.40
C LEU A 336 3.83 -9.38 5.48
N SER A 337 3.76 -9.97 6.67
CA SER A 337 4.05 -11.41 6.89
C SER A 337 3.28 -12.36 5.96
N GLY A 338 2.11 -11.94 5.45
CA GLY A 338 1.28 -12.71 4.52
C GLY A 338 1.57 -12.46 3.02
N TYR A 339 2.52 -11.58 2.67
CA TYR A 339 2.67 -11.11 1.27
C TYR A 339 3.99 -11.51 0.61
N ARG A 340 4.71 -12.46 1.16
CA ARG A 340 6.03 -12.88 0.69
C ARG A 340 6.06 -13.30 -0.78
N ILE A 341 5.02 -13.98 -1.26
CA ILE A 341 4.87 -14.36 -2.67
C ILE A 341 4.86 -13.16 -3.61
N LEU A 342 4.26 -12.02 -3.21
CA LEU A 342 4.25 -10.80 -4.02
C LEU A 342 5.61 -10.10 -4.01
N VAL A 343 6.37 -10.17 -2.92
CA VAL A 343 7.78 -9.72 -2.89
C VAL A 343 8.61 -10.54 -3.88
N ALA A 344 8.42 -11.86 -3.90
CA ALA A 344 9.10 -12.73 -4.85
C ALA A 344 8.69 -12.47 -6.31
N ALA A 345 7.41 -12.17 -6.57
CA ALA A 345 6.91 -11.78 -7.90
C ALA A 345 7.56 -10.47 -8.39
N TYR A 346 7.67 -9.47 -7.52
CA TYR A 346 8.39 -8.24 -7.82
C TYR A 346 9.84 -8.51 -8.20
N VAL A 347 10.56 -9.28 -7.38
CA VAL A 347 11.96 -9.64 -7.65
C VAL A 347 12.11 -10.41 -8.97
N GLN A 348 11.20 -11.34 -9.26
CA GLN A 348 11.20 -12.07 -10.53
C GLN A 348 11.02 -11.11 -11.72
N SER A 349 10.10 -10.14 -11.60
CA SER A 349 9.88 -9.13 -12.65
C SER A 349 11.07 -8.20 -12.86
N LEU A 350 11.87 -7.94 -11.82
CA LEU A 350 13.13 -7.18 -11.94
C LEU A 350 14.22 -7.97 -12.68
N LYS A 351 14.25 -9.30 -12.53
CA LYS A 351 15.32 -10.16 -13.09
C LYS A 351 15.10 -10.49 -14.57
N GLN A 352 13.86 -10.48 -15.03
CA GLN A 352 13.51 -10.88 -16.40
C GLN A 352 13.28 -9.68 -17.31
N ASN A 353 13.45 -9.90 -18.62
CA ASN A 353 13.26 -8.90 -19.67
C ASN A 353 11.93 -9.05 -20.45
N HIS A 354 11.05 -9.88 -19.95
CA HIS A 354 9.69 -10.10 -20.48
C HIS A 354 8.66 -9.90 -19.37
N PRO A 355 7.38 -9.64 -19.69
CA PRO A 355 6.32 -9.51 -18.70
C PRO A 355 6.19 -10.74 -17.82
N LEU A 356 5.83 -10.57 -16.55
CA LEU A 356 5.61 -11.67 -15.60
C LEU A 356 4.39 -12.49 -16.03
N ASP A 357 4.57 -13.80 -16.21
CA ASP A 357 3.48 -14.75 -16.27
C ASP A 357 3.06 -15.12 -14.83
N GLY A 358 1.98 -14.50 -14.34
CA GLY A 358 1.55 -14.68 -12.96
C GLY A 358 1.19 -16.11 -12.61
N LYS A 359 0.53 -16.85 -13.52
CA LYS A 359 0.17 -18.25 -13.26
C LYS A 359 1.42 -19.13 -13.15
N ASN A 360 2.28 -19.07 -14.15
CA ASN A 360 3.52 -19.87 -14.16
C ASN A 360 4.42 -19.51 -12.97
N PHE A 361 4.47 -18.23 -12.59
CA PHE A 361 5.20 -17.79 -11.40
C PHE A 361 4.63 -18.45 -10.13
N VAL A 362 3.30 -18.42 -9.93
CA VAL A 362 2.66 -19.02 -8.73
C VAL A 362 2.89 -20.53 -8.69
N LEU A 363 2.77 -21.24 -9.82
CA LEU A 363 3.02 -22.68 -9.87
C LEU A 363 4.48 -23.01 -9.51
N THR A 364 5.43 -22.24 -10.05
CA THR A 364 6.86 -22.41 -9.74
C THR A 364 7.14 -22.11 -8.27
N TYR A 365 6.61 -21.00 -7.76
CA TYR A 365 6.76 -20.61 -6.35
C TYR A 365 6.16 -21.68 -5.42
N ALA A 366 4.96 -22.18 -5.72
CA ALA A 366 4.29 -23.21 -4.94
C ALA A 366 5.11 -24.51 -4.87
N LYS A 367 5.69 -24.93 -6.00
CA LYS A 367 6.58 -26.09 -6.07
C LYS A 367 7.87 -25.86 -5.28
N ASP A 368 8.59 -24.78 -5.56
CA ASP A 368 9.94 -24.56 -5.03
C ASP A 368 9.91 -24.12 -3.56
N ARG A 369 8.92 -23.31 -3.16
CA ARG A 369 8.81 -22.78 -1.81
C ARG A 369 8.08 -23.69 -0.84
N PHE A 370 6.98 -24.30 -1.27
CA PHE A 370 6.12 -25.12 -0.42
C PHE A 370 6.24 -26.61 -0.67
N GLY A 371 6.93 -27.05 -1.74
CA GLY A 371 7.00 -28.44 -2.15
C GLY A 371 5.65 -29.00 -2.59
N LEU A 372 4.76 -28.14 -3.11
CA LEU A 372 3.43 -28.55 -3.57
C LEU A 372 3.49 -29.30 -4.89
N SER A 373 2.52 -30.20 -5.10
CA SER A 373 2.25 -30.80 -6.40
C SER A 373 1.76 -29.74 -7.41
N GLU A 374 1.83 -30.04 -8.70
CA GLU A 374 1.27 -29.17 -9.73
C GLU A 374 -0.24 -28.96 -9.53
N SER A 375 -0.97 -30.01 -9.11
CA SER A 375 -2.39 -29.92 -8.78
C SER A 375 -2.65 -28.90 -7.66
N ASP A 376 -1.89 -28.98 -6.55
CA ASP A 376 -2.06 -28.06 -5.42
C ASP A 376 -1.56 -26.66 -5.75
N GLY A 377 -0.55 -26.54 -6.62
CA GLY A 377 -0.14 -25.23 -7.17
C GLY A 377 -1.25 -24.57 -7.98
N ASN A 378 -1.98 -25.33 -8.82
CA ASN A 378 -3.16 -24.83 -9.53
C ASN A 378 -4.29 -24.44 -8.57
N LYS A 379 -4.56 -25.22 -7.53
CA LYS A 379 -5.53 -24.83 -6.48
C LYS A 379 -5.14 -23.51 -5.81
N LEU A 380 -3.87 -23.29 -5.49
CA LEU A 380 -3.39 -22.04 -4.92
C LEU A 380 -3.60 -20.86 -5.90
N TRP A 381 -3.32 -21.07 -7.19
CA TRP A 381 -3.60 -20.07 -8.21
C TRP A 381 -5.09 -19.74 -8.30
N ASP A 382 -5.95 -20.75 -8.30
CA ASP A 382 -7.41 -20.57 -8.33
C ASP A 382 -7.89 -19.80 -7.08
N CYS A 383 -7.30 -20.08 -5.92
CA CYS A 383 -7.57 -19.35 -4.68
C CYS A 383 -7.30 -17.84 -4.83
N PHE A 384 -6.18 -17.45 -5.45
CA PHE A 384 -5.86 -16.04 -5.70
C PHE A 384 -6.82 -15.37 -6.69
N GLN A 385 -7.46 -16.13 -7.58
CA GLN A 385 -8.46 -15.62 -8.51
C GLN A 385 -9.86 -15.51 -7.90
N LEU A 386 -10.20 -16.37 -6.93
CA LEU A 386 -11.50 -16.35 -6.26
C LEU A 386 -11.64 -15.16 -5.28
N ALA A 387 -10.53 -14.56 -4.89
CA ALA A 387 -10.52 -13.48 -3.92
C ALA A 387 -11.09 -12.13 -4.41
N PRO A 388 -11.14 -11.76 -5.69
CA PRO A 388 -11.50 -10.40 -6.03
C PRO A 388 -13.00 -10.20 -6.08
N GLU A 389 -13.52 -9.66 -5.01
CA GLU A 389 -14.52 -8.64 -5.18
C GLU A 389 -13.87 -7.53 -6.00
N LEU A 390 -14.58 -7.04 -6.99
CA LEU A 390 -14.15 -5.82 -7.65
C LEU A 390 -14.23 -4.69 -6.61
N LEU A 391 -13.12 -4.37 -6.00
CA LEU A 391 -13.01 -3.23 -5.09
C LEU A 391 -12.78 -1.98 -5.94
N VAL A 392 -13.66 -1.01 -5.84
CA VAL A 392 -13.47 0.32 -6.42
C VAL A 392 -13.23 1.29 -5.27
N HIS A 393 -12.07 1.96 -5.28
CA HIS A 393 -11.60 2.82 -4.18
C HIS A 393 -11.65 2.12 -2.81
N GLY A 394 -11.22 0.86 -2.77
CA GLY A 394 -11.21 0.07 -1.55
C GLY A 394 -12.58 -0.31 -0.99
N LYS A 395 -13.66 -0.12 -1.75
CA LYS A 395 -15.03 -0.50 -1.37
C LYS A 395 -15.57 -1.54 -2.32
N PRO A 396 -16.30 -2.57 -1.85
CA PRO A 396 -16.96 -3.53 -2.71
C PRO A 396 -17.91 -2.82 -3.67
N THR A 397 -17.94 -3.27 -4.91
CA THR A 397 -18.94 -2.77 -5.88
C THR A 397 -20.33 -3.18 -5.43
N LYS A 398 -21.34 -2.36 -5.77
CA LYS A 398 -22.74 -2.62 -5.44
C LYS A 398 -23.29 -3.92 -6.07
N SER A 399 -22.55 -4.55 -6.97
CA SER A 399 -22.98 -5.75 -7.70
C SER A 399 -22.77 -7.06 -6.96
N THR A 400 -21.96 -7.06 -5.88
CA THR A 400 -21.66 -8.29 -5.14
C THR A 400 -22.35 -8.26 -3.78
N ASP A 401 -23.33 -9.15 -3.59
CA ASP A 401 -23.99 -9.29 -2.30
C ASP A 401 -23.14 -10.04 -1.27
N ILE A 402 -23.41 -9.81 0.02
CA ILE A 402 -22.64 -10.39 1.12
C ILE A 402 -22.65 -11.92 1.07
N ALA A 403 -23.80 -12.54 0.71
CA ALA A 403 -23.91 -13.99 0.65
C ALA A 403 -23.02 -14.58 -0.46
N THR A 404 -22.92 -13.90 -1.59
CA THR A 404 -21.98 -14.29 -2.66
C THR A 404 -20.53 -14.16 -2.21
N MET A 405 -20.19 -13.09 -1.50
CA MET A 405 -18.84 -12.90 -0.94
C MET A 405 -18.48 -14.01 0.05
N ILE A 406 -19.41 -14.39 0.94
CA ILE A 406 -19.23 -15.50 1.87
C ILE A 406 -18.96 -16.79 1.11
N ARG A 407 -19.82 -17.17 0.13
CA ARG A 407 -19.62 -18.39 -0.66
C ARG A 407 -18.29 -18.43 -1.41
N GLN A 408 -17.83 -17.30 -1.93
CA GLN A 408 -16.51 -17.22 -2.58
C GLN A 408 -15.38 -17.42 -1.58
N ASN A 409 -15.49 -16.78 -0.41
CA ASN A 409 -14.48 -16.92 0.64
C ASN A 409 -14.47 -18.33 1.24
N ASP A 410 -15.62 -19.00 1.36
CA ASP A 410 -15.68 -20.40 1.79
C ASP A 410 -14.89 -21.31 0.85
N LYS A 411 -15.03 -21.13 -0.46
CA LYS A 411 -14.20 -21.87 -1.44
C LYS A 411 -12.71 -21.62 -1.26
N VAL A 412 -12.31 -20.37 -0.99
CA VAL A 412 -10.91 -20.02 -0.69
C VAL A 412 -10.43 -20.76 0.56
N ARG A 413 -11.23 -20.81 1.62
CA ARG A 413 -10.92 -21.50 2.88
C ARG A 413 -10.81 -23.01 2.68
N GLU A 414 -11.75 -23.62 1.95
CA GLU A 414 -11.71 -25.05 1.59
C GLU A 414 -10.42 -25.39 0.84
N ILE A 415 -10.10 -24.65 -0.22
CA ILE A 415 -8.87 -24.85 -1.01
C ILE A 415 -7.62 -24.75 -0.12
N LEU A 416 -7.52 -23.69 0.68
CA LEU A 416 -6.35 -23.48 1.55
C LEU A 416 -6.24 -24.54 2.65
N HIS A 417 -7.36 -25.11 3.11
CA HIS A 417 -7.35 -26.22 4.06
C HIS A 417 -6.81 -27.49 3.44
N ASP A 418 -7.17 -27.78 2.19
CA ASP A 418 -6.78 -28.99 1.46
C ASP A 418 -5.31 -28.97 1.00
N ILE A 419 -4.71 -27.81 0.84
CA ILE A 419 -3.29 -27.68 0.49
C ILE A 419 -2.41 -28.14 1.64
N ASN A 420 -1.53 -29.11 1.36
CA ASN A 420 -0.61 -29.67 2.36
C ASN A 420 0.85 -29.38 1.98
N PRO A 421 1.46 -28.29 2.49
CA PRO A 421 2.82 -27.90 2.18
C PRO A 421 3.83 -28.85 2.85
N LYS A 422 4.92 -29.17 2.14
CA LYS A 422 6.05 -29.96 2.65
C LYS A 422 7.13 -29.08 3.29
N ALA A 423 7.07 -27.76 3.03
CA ALA A 423 8.00 -26.77 3.54
C ALA A 423 7.30 -25.43 3.73
N ASN A 424 7.86 -24.55 4.58
CA ASN A 424 7.38 -23.19 4.81
C ASN A 424 5.89 -23.08 5.14
N GLU A 425 5.36 -24.04 5.89
CA GLU A 425 3.94 -24.12 6.24
C GLU A 425 3.42 -22.83 6.89
N ILE A 426 4.26 -22.08 7.59
CA ILE A 426 3.88 -20.84 8.23
C ILE A 426 3.34 -19.79 7.24
N GLU A 427 3.82 -19.79 6.00
CA GLU A 427 3.30 -18.88 4.96
C GLU A 427 1.88 -19.30 4.53
N ILE A 428 1.60 -20.59 4.44
CA ILE A 428 0.25 -21.09 4.16
C ILE A 428 -0.68 -20.82 5.35
N GLN A 429 -0.18 -20.88 6.59
CA GLN A 429 -0.97 -20.50 7.77
C GLN A 429 -1.36 -19.01 7.75
N HIS A 430 -0.51 -18.12 7.23
CA HIS A 430 -0.90 -16.73 7.00
C HIS A 430 -2.03 -16.61 5.97
N PHE A 431 -1.99 -17.34 4.84
CA PHE A 431 -3.08 -17.35 3.86
C PHE A 431 -4.39 -17.86 4.47
N ARG A 432 -4.34 -18.94 5.25
CA ARG A 432 -5.49 -19.49 5.98
C ARG A 432 -6.08 -18.44 6.94
N LEU A 433 -5.22 -17.79 7.71
CA LEU A 433 -5.68 -16.76 8.66
C LEU A 433 -6.27 -15.54 7.94
N MET A 434 -5.71 -15.12 6.81
CA MET A 434 -6.28 -14.03 5.99
C MET A 434 -7.71 -14.39 5.55
N ALA A 435 -7.94 -15.60 5.05
CA ALA A 435 -9.26 -16.06 4.63
C ALA A 435 -10.25 -16.16 5.80
N ASP A 436 -9.79 -16.60 6.99
CA ASP A 436 -10.62 -16.68 8.19
C ASP A 436 -10.96 -15.30 8.78
N LEU A 437 -10.03 -14.33 8.71
CA LEU A 437 -10.31 -12.93 9.07
C LEU A 437 -11.32 -12.29 8.13
N ARG A 438 -11.23 -12.61 6.84
CA ARG A 438 -12.20 -12.19 5.83
C ARG A 438 -13.58 -12.79 6.14
N ASP A 439 -13.66 -14.09 6.47
CA ASP A 439 -14.89 -14.77 6.87
C ASP A 439 -15.55 -14.09 8.08
N TYR A 440 -14.78 -13.85 9.13
CA TYR A 440 -15.22 -13.14 10.32
C TYR A 440 -15.81 -11.76 10.00
N TYR A 441 -15.12 -10.99 9.16
CA TYR A 441 -15.59 -9.67 8.74
C TYR A 441 -16.88 -9.73 7.93
N LEU A 442 -17.01 -10.68 7.00
CA LEU A 442 -18.21 -10.85 6.18
C LEU A 442 -19.43 -11.24 7.02
N HIS A 443 -19.26 -12.14 7.98
CA HIS A 443 -20.34 -12.52 8.88
C HIS A 443 -20.75 -11.36 9.81
N TYR A 444 -19.77 -10.56 10.29
CA TYR A 444 -20.11 -9.30 10.97
C TYR A 444 -20.93 -8.36 10.06
N LYS A 445 -20.54 -8.19 8.81
CA LYS A 445 -21.29 -7.34 7.85
C LYS A 445 -22.69 -7.89 7.58
N ALA A 446 -22.87 -9.19 7.51
CA ALA A 446 -24.18 -9.84 7.38
C ALA A 446 -25.06 -9.58 8.62
N ALA A 447 -24.49 -9.75 9.83
CA ALA A 447 -25.19 -9.44 11.08
C ALA A 447 -25.57 -7.96 11.18
N LEU A 448 -24.64 -7.05 10.81
CA LEU A 448 -24.91 -5.62 10.81
C LEU A 448 -25.98 -5.22 9.79
N ALA A 449 -26.03 -5.88 8.63
CA ALA A 449 -27.08 -5.66 7.63
C ALA A 449 -28.46 -6.08 8.15
N ARG A 450 -28.54 -7.22 8.86
CA ARG A 450 -29.79 -7.66 9.53
C ARG A 450 -30.22 -6.66 10.61
N TYR A 451 -29.29 -6.18 11.43
CA TYR A 451 -29.56 -5.18 12.47
C TYR A 451 -30.09 -3.85 11.91
N ASN A 452 -29.62 -3.45 10.73
CA ASN A 452 -30.03 -2.20 10.07
C ASN A 452 -31.16 -2.40 9.04
N ALA A 453 -31.78 -3.59 8.97
CA ALA A 453 -32.88 -3.83 8.06
C ALA A 453 -34.12 -3.00 8.48
N PRO A 454 -34.91 -2.48 7.53
CA PRO A 454 -36.07 -1.64 7.83
C PRO A 454 -37.15 -2.35 8.68
N ASP A 455 -37.19 -3.67 8.62
CA ASP A 455 -38.11 -4.56 9.33
C ASP A 455 -37.50 -5.16 10.61
N PHE A 456 -36.34 -4.63 11.06
CA PHE A 456 -35.72 -5.09 12.30
C PHE A 456 -36.52 -4.60 13.52
N GLU A 457 -37.04 -5.55 14.29
CA GLU A 457 -37.79 -5.31 15.52
C GLU A 457 -37.04 -5.86 16.73
N ILE A 458 -37.47 -5.48 17.95
CA ILE A 458 -36.82 -5.92 19.21
C ILE A 458 -36.81 -7.45 19.28
N ASP A 459 -37.89 -8.13 18.89
CA ASP A 459 -37.96 -9.59 18.88
C ASP A 459 -36.97 -10.23 17.89
N SER A 460 -36.59 -9.51 16.84
CA SER A 460 -35.55 -9.95 15.89
C SER A 460 -34.16 -10.03 16.55
N SER A 461 -33.94 -9.29 17.64
CA SER A 461 -32.69 -9.32 18.40
C SER A 461 -32.41 -10.70 18.98
N ASN A 462 -33.46 -11.44 19.41
CA ASN A 462 -33.34 -12.78 19.97
C ASN A 462 -32.74 -13.79 18.97
N ASN A 463 -32.99 -13.58 17.67
CA ASN A 463 -32.44 -14.42 16.61
C ASN A 463 -31.04 -13.96 16.12
N LEU A 464 -30.69 -12.70 16.35
CA LEU A 464 -29.40 -12.14 15.92
C LEU A 464 -28.32 -12.24 17.02
N LEU A 465 -28.73 -12.19 18.29
CA LEU A 465 -27.82 -12.20 19.44
C LEU A 465 -26.91 -13.44 19.47
N PRO A 466 -27.42 -14.68 19.29
CA PRO A 466 -26.56 -15.87 19.26
C PRO A 466 -25.50 -15.83 18.15
N ASP A 467 -25.85 -15.32 16.96
CA ASP A 467 -24.90 -15.20 15.86
C ASP A 467 -23.77 -14.24 16.19
N VAL A 468 -24.08 -13.09 16.81
CA VAL A 468 -23.07 -12.11 17.23
C VAL A 468 -22.24 -12.62 18.39
N GLU A 469 -22.81 -13.37 19.33
CA GLU A 469 -22.05 -14.04 20.41
C GLU A 469 -21.08 -15.08 19.86
N ALA A 470 -21.48 -15.84 18.86
CA ALA A 470 -20.61 -16.78 18.14
C ALA A 470 -19.46 -16.04 17.43
N LEU A 471 -19.72 -14.87 16.82
CA LEU A 471 -18.67 -14.02 16.25
C LEU A 471 -17.68 -13.54 17.31
N VAL A 472 -18.13 -13.14 18.49
CA VAL A 472 -17.20 -12.75 19.58
C VAL A 472 -16.31 -13.92 19.99
N ALA A 473 -16.85 -15.13 20.07
CA ALA A 473 -16.05 -16.32 20.36
C ALA A 473 -15.03 -16.60 19.26
N LYS A 474 -15.44 -16.46 18.00
CA LYS A 474 -14.56 -16.59 16.81
C LYS A 474 -13.47 -15.53 16.80
N GLY A 475 -13.79 -14.27 17.13
CA GLY A 475 -12.81 -13.17 17.24
C GLY A 475 -11.67 -13.52 18.20
N LYS A 476 -11.98 -14.04 19.39
CA LYS A 476 -10.97 -14.48 20.39
C LYS A 476 -10.05 -15.59 19.84
N GLU A 477 -10.60 -16.52 19.08
CA GLU A 477 -9.81 -17.58 18.43
C GLU A 477 -8.85 -17.00 17.38
N LEU A 478 -9.36 -16.09 16.54
CA LEU A 478 -8.57 -15.41 15.51
C LEU A 478 -7.48 -14.53 16.12
N ASP A 479 -7.77 -13.83 17.21
CA ASP A 479 -6.78 -13.03 17.96
C ASP A 479 -5.62 -13.87 18.46
N ARG A 480 -5.91 -15.04 19.01
CA ARG A 480 -4.88 -15.97 19.45
C ARG A 480 -4.01 -16.45 18.28
N ARG A 481 -4.62 -16.81 17.15
CA ARG A 481 -3.90 -17.25 15.94
C ARG A 481 -3.09 -16.11 15.36
N PHE A 482 -3.67 -14.91 15.25
CA PHE A 482 -2.98 -13.72 14.77
C PHE A 482 -1.77 -13.39 15.64
N SER A 483 -1.96 -13.41 16.97
CA SER A 483 -0.88 -13.17 17.93
C SER A 483 0.24 -14.21 17.79
N THR A 484 -0.11 -15.48 17.63
CA THR A 484 0.86 -16.57 17.49
C THR A 484 1.68 -16.44 16.21
N LEU A 485 1.02 -16.19 15.07
CA LEU A 485 1.68 -16.11 13.75
C LEU A 485 2.53 -14.84 13.58
N ASN A 486 2.15 -13.74 14.23
CA ASN A 486 2.86 -12.46 14.12
C ASN A 486 3.77 -12.16 15.32
N LYS A 487 3.89 -13.10 16.28
CA LYS A 487 4.82 -12.97 17.41
C LYS A 487 6.27 -12.84 16.90
N GLY A 488 6.95 -11.78 17.36
CA GLY A 488 8.31 -11.47 16.94
C GLY A 488 8.42 -10.85 15.53
N PHE A 489 7.33 -10.80 14.77
CA PHE A 489 7.24 -10.01 13.54
C PHE A 489 6.77 -8.58 13.86
N LEU A 490 5.63 -8.44 14.51
CA LEU A 490 5.12 -7.16 15.01
C LEU A 490 5.54 -6.95 16.48
N LYS A 491 5.62 -5.69 16.92
CA LYS A 491 5.72 -5.36 18.36
C LYS A 491 4.46 -5.88 19.08
N ASP A 492 4.61 -6.36 20.31
CA ASP A 492 3.50 -6.94 21.07
C ASP A 492 2.33 -5.97 21.28
N LEU A 493 2.64 -4.69 21.47
CA LEU A 493 1.61 -3.65 21.62
C LEU A 493 0.83 -3.46 20.33
N GLU A 494 1.50 -3.52 19.20
CA GLU A 494 0.87 -3.43 17.88
C GLU A 494 -0.08 -4.62 17.64
N ILE A 495 0.31 -5.84 17.99
CA ILE A 495 -0.56 -7.02 17.92
C ILE A 495 -1.84 -6.79 18.74
N LYS A 496 -1.69 -6.29 19.96
CA LYS A 496 -2.84 -5.99 20.85
C LYS A 496 -3.77 -4.92 20.26
N LYS A 497 -3.19 -3.85 19.66
CA LYS A 497 -3.97 -2.79 18.99
C LYS A 497 -4.75 -3.34 17.80
N GLN A 498 -4.14 -4.12 16.93
CA GLN A 498 -4.82 -4.70 15.79
C GLN A 498 -5.95 -5.66 16.19
N ASN A 499 -5.76 -6.47 17.20
CA ASN A 499 -6.81 -7.32 17.76
C ASN A 499 -7.98 -6.49 18.29
N LYS A 500 -7.68 -5.45 19.09
CA LYS A 500 -8.70 -4.54 19.65
C LYS A 500 -9.51 -3.85 18.53
N VAL A 501 -8.84 -3.35 17.50
CA VAL A 501 -9.49 -2.67 16.35
C VAL A 501 -10.42 -3.63 15.61
N ARG A 502 -9.98 -4.86 15.38
CA ARG A 502 -10.77 -5.89 14.69
C ARG A 502 -12.04 -6.25 15.42
N ASP A 503 -11.96 -6.45 16.72
CA ASP A 503 -13.08 -6.90 17.55
C ASP A 503 -14.06 -5.79 17.93
N LYS A 504 -13.60 -4.53 17.93
CA LYS A 504 -14.36 -3.38 18.41
C LYS A 504 -15.77 -3.31 17.81
N VAL A 505 -15.87 -3.47 16.50
CA VAL A 505 -17.17 -3.31 15.80
C VAL A 505 -18.15 -4.42 16.13
N VAL A 506 -17.68 -5.64 16.36
CA VAL A 506 -18.52 -6.79 16.77
C VAL A 506 -18.96 -6.63 18.21
N LEU A 507 -18.05 -6.21 19.10
CA LEU A 507 -18.38 -5.94 20.51
C LEU A 507 -19.38 -4.78 20.67
N GLN A 508 -19.27 -3.75 19.84
CA GLN A 508 -20.25 -2.65 19.82
C GLN A 508 -21.63 -3.14 19.35
N LEU A 509 -21.71 -4.00 18.33
CA LEU A 509 -22.97 -4.59 17.89
C LEU A 509 -23.59 -5.47 19.00
N LEU A 510 -22.77 -6.31 19.64
CA LEU A 510 -23.21 -7.12 20.79
C LEU A 510 -23.78 -6.26 21.92
N ALA A 511 -23.09 -5.19 22.29
CA ALA A 511 -23.56 -4.27 23.34
C ALA A 511 -24.88 -3.62 22.97
N ARG A 512 -25.08 -3.19 21.72
CA ARG A 512 -26.35 -2.65 21.24
C ARG A 512 -27.48 -3.66 21.34
N LEU A 513 -27.26 -4.91 20.87
CA LEU A 513 -28.28 -5.96 20.94
C LEU A 513 -28.68 -6.29 22.38
N ARG A 514 -27.71 -6.37 23.30
CA ARG A 514 -27.98 -6.64 24.73
C ARG A 514 -28.72 -5.51 25.43
N ASN A 515 -28.62 -4.28 24.92
CA ASN A 515 -29.32 -3.12 25.47
C ASN A 515 -30.73 -2.93 24.89
N LEU A 516 -31.11 -3.68 23.85
CA LEU A 516 -32.49 -3.72 23.37
C LEU A 516 -33.30 -4.54 24.39
N LYS A 517 -34.12 -3.85 25.16
CA LYS A 517 -35.07 -4.48 26.10
C LYS A 517 -36.46 -4.44 25.46
N PRO A 518 -37.25 -5.52 25.61
CA PRO A 518 -38.67 -5.49 25.27
C PRO A 518 -39.45 -4.49 26.09
#